data_5a40bc6841aa1cd78754dd3b09e004aa
#
_entry.id   5a40bc6841aa1cd78754dd3b09e004aa
#
_cell.length_a   1.000
_cell.length_b   1.000
_cell.length_c   1.000
_cell.angle_alpha   90.00
_cell.angle_beta   90.00
_cell.angle_gamma   90.00
#
_symmetry.space_group_name_H-M   'P 1'
#
loop_
_entity.id
_entity.type
_entity.pdbx_description
1 polymer ?
#
loop_
_entity_poly.entity_id
_entity_poly.type
_entity_poly.pdbx_seq_one_letter_code
_entity_poly.pdbx_strand_id
1 'polypeptide(L)'
;MSIKSFLKILIGVQYDQQDAFGVGAPNDAYARYFTGQSYLKPLTVPGQCPVFLANVTFEPGCRNNWHIHHATKGGGQLLICTAGEGWYQEEGKEAVSLTPGTVITIPADVKHWHGAKADSWFSHIAVEVPGENTRNEWCEPVTDEEYAKLK
;
A
#
# COMPACT_ATOMS: atom_id res chain seq x y z
N MET A 1 -4.39 29.52 -6.78
CA MET A 1 -4.53 28.18 -6.13
C MET A 1 -5.76 28.20 -5.25
N SER A 2 -6.63 27.20 -5.32
CA SER A 2 -7.83 27.15 -4.47
C SER A 2 -7.47 26.85 -3.01
N ILE A 3 -8.33 27.27 -2.06
CA ILE A 3 -8.16 26.99 -0.62
C ILE A 3 -8.07 25.46 -0.39
N LYS A 4 -8.88 24.67 -1.14
CA LYS A 4 -8.83 23.19 -1.06
C LYS A 4 -7.50 22.62 -1.50
N SER A 5 -6.90 23.17 -2.58
CA SER A 5 -5.57 22.75 -3.06
C SER A 5 -4.48 23.11 -2.08
N PHE A 6 -4.55 24.31 -1.48
CA PHE A 6 -3.60 24.74 -0.47
C PHE A 6 -3.68 23.87 0.80
N LEU A 7 -4.90 23.56 1.26
CA LEU A 7 -5.13 22.71 2.43
C LEU A 7 -4.61 21.28 2.18
N LYS A 8 -4.83 20.73 0.98
CA LYS A 8 -4.32 19.40 0.60
C LYS A 8 -2.79 19.34 0.63
N ILE A 9 -2.12 20.39 0.12
CA ILE A 9 -0.66 20.50 0.16
C ILE A 9 -0.17 20.59 1.62
N LEU A 10 -0.81 21.40 2.45
CA LEU A 10 -0.42 21.56 3.86
C LEU A 10 -0.56 20.25 4.64
N ILE A 11 -1.65 19.53 4.46
CA ILE A 11 -1.88 18.23 5.08
C ILE A 11 -0.86 17.21 4.60
N GLY A 12 -0.54 17.19 3.30
CA GLY A 12 0.48 16.31 2.74
C GLY A 12 1.88 16.58 3.31
N VAL A 13 2.27 17.84 3.47
CA VAL A 13 3.56 18.24 4.10
C VAL A 13 3.59 17.82 5.57
N GLN A 14 2.50 18.00 6.30
CA GLN A 14 2.41 17.59 7.70
C GLN A 14 2.49 16.07 7.84
N TYR A 15 1.89 15.33 6.92
CA TYR A 15 1.97 13.86 6.91
C TYR A 15 3.39 13.38 6.61
N ASP A 16 4.08 13.98 5.62
CA ASP A 16 5.47 13.64 5.28
C ASP A 16 6.42 13.78 6.49
N GLN A 17 6.13 14.73 7.38
CA GLN A 17 6.89 14.88 8.63
C GLN A 17 6.57 13.80 9.68
N GLN A 18 5.42 13.13 9.60
CA GLN A 18 5.03 12.05 10.50
C GLN A 18 5.49 10.68 9.99
N ASP A 19 5.73 10.54 8.68
CA ASP A 19 6.22 9.31 8.09
C ASP A 19 7.75 9.21 8.25
N ALA A 20 8.21 8.28 9.08
CA ALA A 20 9.63 8.08 9.39
C ALA A 20 10.50 7.85 8.15
N PHE A 21 9.93 7.39 7.04
CA PHE A 21 10.63 7.11 5.79
C PHE A 21 10.40 8.18 4.72
N GLY A 22 9.44 9.07 4.92
CA GLY A 22 9.01 10.08 3.96
C GLY A 22 8.19 9.49 2.80
N VAL A 23 7.37 10.33 2.19
CA VAL A 23 6.37 9.94 1.17
C VAL A 23 7.00 9.40 -0.12
N GLY A 24 8.14 9.96 -0.54
CA GLY A 24 8.79 9.54 -1.80
C GLY A 24 8.21 10.21 -3.04
N ALA A 25 8.42 9.59 -4.20
CA ALA A 25 7.97 10.11 -5.50
C ALA A 25 6.58 9.55 -5.87
N PRO A 26 5.81 10.25 -6.74
CA PRO A 26 4.58 9.70 -7.30
C PRO A 26 4.80 8.31 -7.90
N ASN A 27 3.89 7.39 -7.63
CA ASN A 27 3.98 6.00 -8.05
C ASN A 27 3.44 5.80 -9.48
N ASP A 28 3.98 6.56 -10.44
CA ASP A 28 3.47 6.63 -11.82
C ASP A 28 3.59 5.28 -12.55
N ALA A 29 4.64 4.51 -12.29
CA ALA A 29 4.87 3.22 -12.93
C ALA A 29 3.75 2.20 -12.66
N TYR A 30 3.11 2.28 -11.51
CA TYR A 30 2.03 1.39 -11.08
C TYR A 30 0.67 2.08 -11.00
N ALA A 31 0.55 3.35 -11.42
CA ALA A 31 -0.67 4.16 -11.25
C ALA A 31 -1.94 3.47 -11.79
N ARG A 32 -1.82 2.70 -12.89
CA ARG A 32 -2.94 1.93 -13.48
C ARG A 32 -3.52 0.84 -12.57
N TYR A 33 -2.81 0.47 -11.52
CA TYR A 33 -3.24 -0.54 -10.54
C TYR A 33 -3.73 0.07 -9.24
N PHE A 34 -3.91 1.39 -9.21
CA PHE A 34 -4.38 2.13 -8.04
C PHE A 34 -5.57 3.00 -8.39
N THR A 35 -6.54 3.09 -7.48
CA THR A 35 -7.56 4.12 -7.48
C THR A 35 -7.09 5.23 -6.54
N GLY A 36 -6.92 6.45 -7.07
CA GLY A 36 -6.34 7.58 -6.32
C GLY A 36 -4.83 7.69 -6.44
N GLN A 37 -4.23 8.61 -5.71
CA GLN A 37 -2.80 8.91 -5.77
C GLN A 37 -2.04 8.12 -4.71
N SER A 38 -0.97 7.46 -5.15
CA SER A 38 0.00 6.81 -4.29
C SER A 38 1.42 7.27 -4.59
N TYR A 39 2.32 6.99 -3.66
CA TYR A 39 3.73 7.35 -3.72
C TYR A 39 4.59 6.14 -3.36
N LEU A 40 5.79 6.08 -3.90
CA LEU A 40 6.71 4.96 -3.67
C LEU A 40 8.10 5.50 -3.35
N LYS A 41 8.68 5.00 -2.28
CA LYS A 41 10.07 5.24 -1.90
C LYS A 41 10.78 3.91 -1.69
N PRO A 42 11.60 3.44 -2.65
CA PRO A 42 12.45 2.29 -2.43
C PRO A 42 13.39 2.53 -1.24
N LEU A 43 13.48 1.56 -0.35
CA LEU A 43 14.35 1.59 0.84
C LEU A 43 15.58 0.71 0.66
N THR A 44 15.53 -0.25 -0.27
CA THR A 44 16.67 -1.09 -0.65
C THR A 44 17.01 -0.88 -2.11
N VAL A 45 18.27 -1.06 -2.45
CA VAL A 45 18.77 -0.93 -3.82
C VAL A 45 18.82 -2.32 -4.46
N PRO A 46 18.20 -2.52 -5.63
CA PRO A 46 18.29 -3.79 -6.35
C PRO A 46 19.75 -4.21 -6.59
N GLY A 47 20.07 -5.47 -6.32
CA GLY A 47 21.42 -6.02 -6.45
C GLY A 47 22.33 -5.80 -5.24
N GLN A 48 22.00 -4.91 -4.31
CA GLN A 48 22.74 -4.74 -3.06
C GLN A 48 22.11 -5.51 -1.90
N CYS A 49 20.82 -5.77 -1.97
CA CYS A 49 20.09 -6.52 -0.97
C CYS A 49 19.18 -7.55 -1.66
N PRO A 50 19.12 -8.80 -1.19
CA PRO A 50 18.22 -9.81 -1.76
C PRO A 50 16.75 -9.57 -1.45
N VAL A 51 16.44 -8.66 -0.51
CA VAL A 51 15.08 -8.32 -0.11
C VAL A 51 14.73 -6.92 -0.63
N PHE A 52 13.65 -6.80 -1.38
CA PHE A 52 13.13 -5.52 -1.79
C PHE A 52 12.20 -4.95 -0.71
N LEU A 53 12.51 -3.74 -0.27
CA LEU A 53 11.71 -2.94 0.64
C LEU A 53 11.35 -1.61 -0.01
N ALA A 54 10.09 -1.22 0.11
CA ALA A 54 9.65 0.11 -0.29
C ALA A 54 8.63 0.67 0.72
N ASN A 55 8.73 1.97 1.02
CA ASN A 55 7.65 2.68 1.67
C ASN A 55 6.61 3.07 0.63
N VAL A 56 5.38 2.60 0.80
CA VAL A 56 4.24 2.90 -0.06
C VAL A 56 3.29 3.79 0.71
N THR A 57 3.00 4.97 0.15
CA THR A 57 2.12 5.95 0.76
C THR A 57 0.88 6.15 -0.11
N PHE A 58 -0.27 6.20 0.53
CA PHE A 58 -1.58 6.35 -0.08
C PHE A 58 -2.24 7.64 0.41
N GLU A 59 -2.71 8.49 -0.49
CA GLU A 59 -3.62 9.58 -0.13
C GLU A 59 -4.95 9.04 0.41
N PRO A 60 -5.72 9.84 1.17
CA PRO A 60 -7.05 9.43 1.65
C PRO A 60 -7.93 8.85 0.53
N GLY A 61 -8.48 7.67 0.78
CA GLY A 61 -9.30 6.94 -0.17
C GLY A 61 -8.54 6.17 -1.26
N CYS A 62 -7.22 6.35 -1.38
CA CYS A 62 -6.41 5.63 -2.34
C CYS A 62 -6.25 4.17 -1.93
N ARG A 63 -6.36 3.27 -2.90
CA ARG A 63 -6.21 1.83 -2.71
C ARG A 63 -5.66 1.17 -3.96
N ASN A 64 -4.95 0.06 -3.80
CA ASN A 64 -4.54 -0.74 -4.94
C ASN A 64 -5.66 -1.71 -5.38
N ASN A 65 -5.49 -2.26 -6.58
CA ASN A 65 -6.35 -3.33 -7.08
C ASN A 65 -6.16 -4.59 -6.24
N TRP A 66 -7.12 -5.50 -6.32
CA TRP A 66 -6.91 -6.88 -5.96
C TRP A 66 -5.69 -7.42 -6.68
N HIS A 67 -4.83 -8.16 -5.98
CA HIS A 67 -3.61 -8.72 -6.56
C HIS A 67 -3.14 -9.95 -5.77
N ILE A 68 -2.22 -10.68 -6.39
CA ILE A 68 -1.68 -11.93 -5.86
C ILE A 68 -0.16 -11.92 -6.04
N HIS A 69 0.57 -12.26 -4.98
CA HIS A 69 1.99 -12.55 -5.04
C HIS A 69 2.17 -14.07 -5.14
N HIS A 70 2.41 -14.56 -6.35
CA HIS A 70 2.59 -15.99 -6.59
C HIS A 70 4.02 -16.44 -6.25
N ALA A 71 4.15 -17.67 -5.75
CA ALA A 71 5.43 -18.36 -5.62
C ALA A 71 5.21 -19.87 -5.52
N THR A 72 6.17 -20.66 -5.99
CA THR A 72 6.12 -22.13 -5.82
C THR A 72 6.69 -22.58 -4.47
N LYS A 73 7.50 -21.69 -3.82
CA LYS A 73 8.02 -21.89 -2.48
C LYS A 73 8.41 -20.55 -1.87
N GLY A 74 8.14 -20.33 -0.59
CA GLY A 74 8.33 -19.03 0.06
C GLY A 74 7.44 -17.97 -0.58
N GLY A 75 7.95 -16.75 -0.77
CA GLY A 75 7.20 -15.66 -1.39
C GLY A 75 6.12 -15.06 -0.51
N GLY A 76 5.22 -14.31 -1.14
CA GLY A 76 4.23 -13.51 -0.45
C GLY A 76 4.74 -12.12 -0.11
N GLN A 77 4.04 -11.42 0.78
CA GLN A 77 4.36 -10.04 1.13
C GLN A 77 4.20 -9.80 2.64
N LEU A 78 5.02 -8.92 3.20
CA LEU A 78 4.76 -8.34 4.52
C LEU A 78 4.37 -6.87 4.35
N LEU A 79 3.39 -6.44 5.14
CA LEU A 79 3.07 -5.02 5.32
C LEU A 79 3.46 -4.64 6.75
N ILE A 80 4.30 -3.63 6.90
CA ILE A 80 4.68 -3.05 8.19
C ILE A 80 4.14 -1.63 8.21
N CYS A 81 3.04 -1.39 8.94
CA CYS A 81 2.38 -0.10 8.95
C CYS A 81 3.17 0.92 9.77
N THR A 82 3.46 2.07 9.17
CA THR A 82 4.36 3.09 9.72
C THR A 82 3.68 4.40 10.08
N ALA A 83 2.64 4.80 9.34
CA ALA A 83 1.94 6.07 9.58
C ALA A 83 0.51 6.04 9.04
N GLY A 84 -0.37 6.85 9.65
CA GLY A 84 -1.77 6.97 9.25
C GLY A 84 -2.59 5.72 9.44
N GLU A 85 -3.74 5.64 8.77
CA GLU A 85 -4.67 4.52 8.91
C GLU A 85 -5.09 3.96 7.54
N GLY A 86 -5.18 2.64 7.46
CA GLY A 86 -5.51 1.94 6.23
C GLY A 86 -6.40 0.72 6.43
N TRP A 87 -6.61 0.03 5.33
CA TRP A 87 -7.33 -1.24 5.23
C TRP A 87 -6.47 -2.30 4.56
N TYR A 88 -6.65 -3.53 4.99
CA TYR A 88 -6.21 -4.75 4.32
C TYR A 88 -7.36 -5.73 4.24
N GLN A 89 -7.52 -6.40 3.11
CA GLN A 89 -8.55 -7.43 2.96
C GLN A 89 -8.05 -8.57 2.06
N GLU A 90 -8.25 -9.81 2.51
CA GLU A 90 -8.15 -11.00 1.70
C GLU A 90 -9.51 -11.30 1.06
N GLU A 91 -9.50 -11.90 -0.13
CA GLU A 91 -10.72 -12.32 -0.81
C GLU A 91 -11.53 -13.28 0.09
N GLY A 92 -12.81 -12.99 0.21
CA GLY A 92 -13.75 -13.77 1.03
C GLY A 92 -13.65 -13.56 2.55
N LYS A 93 -12.82 -12.62 3.01
CA LYS A 93 -12.69 -12.26 4.44
C LYS A 93 -13.11 -10.83 4.70
N GLU A 94 -13.37 -10.53 5.98
CA GLU A 94 -13.60 -9.15 6.44
C GLU A 94 -12.33 -8.31 6.31
N ALA A 95 -12.50 -7.01 6.02
CA ALA A 95 -11.39 -6.08 6.00
C ALA A 95 -10.83 -5.84 7.41
N VAL A 96 -9.52 -5.73 7.49
CA VAL A 96 -8.77 -5.47 8.73
C VAL A 96 -8.31 -4.02 8.73
N SER A 97 -8.57 -3.30 9.82
CA SER A 97 -8.06 -1.94 10.02
C SER A 97 -6.56 -1.97 10.32
N LEU A 98 -5.80 -1.14 9.62
CA LEU A 98 -4.36 -1.00 9.75
C LEU A 98 -4.01 0.31 10.46
N THR A 99 -3.16 0.22 11.47
CA THR A 99 -2.60 1.37 12.21
C THR A 99 -1.10 1.20 12.38
N PRO A 100 -0.34 2.24 12.70
CA PRO A 100 1.10 2.14 12.94
C PRO A 100 1.45 1.04 13.94
N GLY A 101 2.44 0.22 13.59
CA GLY A 101 2.84 -0.96 14.36
C GLY A 101 2.14 -2.26 13.98
N THR A 102 1.07 -2.21 13.18
CA THR A 102 0.46 -3.42 12.64
C THR A 102 1.39 -4.07 11.61
N VAL A 103 1.56 -5.39 11.71
CA VAL A 103 2.29 -6.20 10.74
C VAL A 103 1.35 -7.26 10.18
N ILE A 104 1.22 -7.28 8.86
CA ILE A 104 0.43 -8.29 8.14
C ILE A 104 1.39 -9.19 7.38
N THR A 105 1.28 -10.50 7.62
CA THR A 105 1.94 -11.52 6.82
C THR A 105 0.96 -12.06 5.79
N ILE A 106 1.26 -11.86 4.51
CA ILE A 106 0.44 -12.30 3.40
C ILE A 106 1.16 -13.46 2.73
N PRO A 107 0.66 -14.70 2.87
CA PRO A 107 1.25 -15.85 2.19
C PRO A 107 1.21 -15.71 0.66
N ALA A 108 2.10 -16.42 -0.03
CA ALA A 108 1.98 -16.54 -1.48
C ALA A 108 0.61 -17.09 -1.88
N ASP A 109 0.16 -16.72 -3.08
CA ASP A 109 -1.10 -17.12 -3.72
C ASP A 109 -2.39 -16.62 -3.03
N VAL A 110 -2.28 -15.72 -2.05
CA VAL A 110 -3.44 -15.07 -1.43
C VAL A 110 -3.84 -13.82 -2.20
N LYS A 111 -5.07 -13.79 -2.71
CA LYS A 111 -5.65 -12.62 -3.35
C LYS A 111 -6.09 -11.61 -2.30
N HIS A 112 -5.58 -10.39 -2.40
CA HIS A 112 -5.79 -9.34 -1.40
C HIS A 112 -5.67 -7.94 -2.02
N TRP A 113 -6.04 -6.95 -1.23
CA TRP A 113 -5.78 -5.54 -1.50
C TRP A 113 -5.48 -4.80 -0.20
N HIS A 114 -4.88 -3.62 -0.32
CA HIS A 114 -4.68 -2.68 0.79
C HIS A 114 -4.70 -1.23 0.29
N GLY A 115 -4.89 -0.30 1.23
CA GLY A 115 -4.96 1.11 0.91
C GLY A 115 -5.29 1.96 2.13
N ALA A 116 -5.42 3.27 1.91
CA ALA A 116 -5.77 4.23 2.94
C ALA A 116 -7.25 4.15 3.33
N LYS A 117 -7.60 4.58 4.55
CA LYS A 117 -8.99 4.91 4.89
C LYS A 117 -9.45 6.14 4.14
N ALA A 118 -10.76 6.35 4.07
CA ALA A 118 -11.36 7.42 3.28
C ALA A 118 -10.93 8.83 3.71
N ASP A 119 -10.59 9.00 4.98
CA ASP A 119 -10.26 10.26 5.63
C ASP A 119 -8.83 10.32 6.20
N SER A 120 -8.00 9.32 5.93
CA SER A 120 -6.63 9.25 6.42
C SER A 120 -5.64 8.99 5.30
N TRP A 121 -4.47 9.62 5.35
CA TRP A 121 -3.27 9.12 4.70
C TRP A 121 -2.86 7.81 5.34
N PHE A 122 -2.12 6.99 4.60
CA PHE A 122 -1.63 5.71 5.08
C PHE A 122 -0.28 5.39 4.46
N SER A 123 0.65 4.91 5.27
CA SER A 123 1.94 4.39 4.80
C SER A 123 2.27 3.05 5.42
N HIS A 124 2.85 2.19 4.62
CA HIS A 124 3.44 0.94 5.08
C HIS A 124 4.73 0.62 4.33
N ILE A 125 5.62 -0.11 4.97
CA ILE A 125 6.71 -0.78 4.27
C ILE A 125 6.14 -2.04 3.63
N ALA A 126 6.29 -2.14 2.31
CA ALA A 126 6.07 -3.37 1.57
C ALA A 126 7.38 -4.16 1.53
N VAL A 127 7.33 -5.41 1.99
CA VAL A 127 8.44 -6.35 1.92
C VAL A 127 8.07 -7.43 0.93
N GLU A 128 8.77 -7.51 -0.20
CA GLU A 128 8.65 -8.65 -1.10
C GLU A 128 9.42 -9.82 -0.49
N VAL A 129 8.68 -10.83 -0.04
CA VAL A 129 9.29 -12.00 0.60
C VAL A 129 9.99 -12.85 -0.47
N PRO A 130 11.28 -13.18 -0.29
CA PRO A 130 11.99 -14.01 -1.26
C PRO A 130 11.34 -15.39 -1.44
N GLY A 131 11.29 -15.86 -2.69
CA GLY A 131 10.69 -17.14 -3.02
C GLY A 131 11.16 -17.66 -4.38
N GLU A 132 10.72 -18.86 -4.72
CA GLU A 132 10.99 -19.51 -5.99
C GLU A 132 9.84 -19.23 -6.99
N ASN A 133 10.18 -18.89 -8.24
CA ASN A 133 9.23 -18.59 -9.32
C ASN A 133 8.20 -17.51 -8.92
N THR A 134 8.69 -16.44 -8.27
CA THR A 134 7.83 -15.33 -7.83
C THR A 134 7.32 -14.52 -9.01
N ARG A 135 6.05 -14.14 -8.98
CA ARG A 135 5.44 -13.20 -9.91
C ARG A 135 4.24 -12.51 -9.28
N ASN A 136 3.98 -11.28 -9.68
CA ASN A 136 2.82 -10.53 -9.23
C ASN A 136 1.73 -10.57 -10.31
N GLU A 137 0.50 -10.80 -9.89
CA GLU A 137 -0.69 -10.76 -10.72
C GLU A 137 -1.60 -9.63 -10.25
N TRP A 138 -1.86 -8.66 -11.11
CA TRP A 138 -2.80 -7.59 -10.86
C TRP A 138 -4.17 -8.00 -11.40
N CYS A 139 -5.16 -7.93 -10.51
CA CYS A 139 -6.55 -8.30 -10.78
C CYS A 139 -7.41 -7.04 -10.91
N GLU A 140 -8.72 -7.19 -10.69
CA GLU A 140 -9.71 -6.12 -10.79
C GLU A 140 -9.53 -5.03 -9.73
N PRO A 141 -10.00 -3.80 -10.00
CA PRO A 141 -10.07 -2.76 -8.98
C PRO A 141 -11.03 -3.14 -7.84
N VAL A 142 -10.73 -2.66 -6.64
CA VAL A 142 -11.73 -2.59 -5.55
C VAL A 142 -12.72 -1.51 -5.90
N THR A 143 -13.98 -1.87 -6.07
CA THR A 143 -15.02 -0.91 -6.49
C THR A 143 -15.29 0.14 -5.41
N ASP A 144 -15.75 1.31 -5.82
CA ASP A 144 -16.16 2.36 -4.87
C ASP A 144 -17.30 1.88 -3.96
N GLU A 145 -18.17 1.01 -4.47
CA GLU A 145 -19.28 0.43 -3.72
C GLU A 145 -18.79 -0.53 -2.63
N GLU A 146 -17.82 -1.39 -2.93
CA GLU A 146 -17.19 -2.28 -1.92
C GLU A 146 -16.43 -1.47 -0.88
N TYR A 147 -15.62 -0.52 -1.32
CA TYR A 147 -14.83 0.33 -0.44
C TYR A 147 -15.69 1.19 0.50
N ALA A 148 -16.82 1.72 0.02
CA ALA A 148 -17.74 2.54 0.83
C ALA A 148 -18.42 1.78 1.98
N LYS A 149 -18.40 0.45 1.98
CA LYS A 149 -18.94 -0.38 3.07
C LYS A 149 -18.00 -0.46 4.27
N LEU A 150 -16.73 -0.08 4.11
CA LEU A 150 -15.73 -0.11 5.18
C LEU A 150 -15.91 1.11 6.09
N LYS A 151 -15.92 0.91 7.40
CA LYS A 151 -16.16 1.94 8.42
C LYS A 151 -15.09 1.93 9.49
#